data_05c5167bd3eb8198ec773091c9520018
#
_entry.id   05c5167bd3eb8198ec773091c9520018
#
_cell.length_a   1.000
_cell.length_b   1.000
_cell.length_c   1.000
_cell.angle_alpha   90.00
_cell.angle_beta   90.00
_cell.angle_gamma   90.00
#
_symmetry.space_group_name_H-M   'P 1'
#
loop_
_entity.id
_entity.type
_entity.pdbx_description
1 polymer ?
#
loop_
_entity_poly.entity_id
_entity_poly.type
_entity_poly.pdbx_seq_one_letter_code
_entity_poly.pdbx_strand_id
1 'polypeptide(L)'
;MQRAVATGIQARSVPANGLAAGSSIRCFSMRRGDEYELTRERNGEYERDTMLTLYNYWSSVCSQKVRVCLAEKGLAYENRHVNLFEFDHWKPEYLKMNPNAVVPALDHDGHIVIESNVILEYLDDCFPQVRLSPQDANARARMRLWMFYSEGVAHENIATCSYNPRHAARHKAKGHTNEDLKRIAAGCPNPIIRNRLLRRAEHGVSDAEEKEAYEALDFVLDRMEDCLSRAPWLAGAEYSLGDIAMAPYINRIEVLKRPEMVGAARRPRLASWWQRVQERPAFQQAFAVKNPDASDPVQR
;
A
#
# COMPACT_ATOMS: atom_id res chain seq x y z
N MET A 1 -20.99 -55.27 -7.60
CA MET A 1 -22.03 -54.33 -7.13
C MET A 1 -21.35 -53.21 -6.34
N GLN A 2 -21.01 -52.12 -7.05
CA GLN A 2 -20.50 -50.89 -6.45
C GLN A 2 -21.65 -49.89 -6.41
N ARG A 3 -21.98 -49.42 -5.18
CA ARG A 3 -22.98 -48.36 -4.98
C ARG A 3 -22.27 -47.02 -5.15
N ALA A 4 -22.72 -46.25 -6.14
CA ALA A 4 -22.37 -44.85 -6.30
C ALA A 4 -23.06 -44.03 -5.20
N VAL A 5 -22.27 -43.30 -4.42
CA VAL A 5 -22.76 -42.29 -3.49
C VAL A 5 -22.95 -41.01 -4.28
N ALA A 6 -24.17 -40.59 -4.48
CA ALA A 6 -24.51 -39.31 -5.09
C ALA A 6 -24.25 -38.18 -4.07
N THR A 7 -23.21 -37.39 -4.30
CA THR A 7 -22.99 -36.12 -3.59
C THR A 7 -23.88 -35.05 -4.21
N GLY A 8 -24.82 -34.52 -3.42
CA GLY A 8 -25.76 -33.49 -3.86
C GLY A 8 -25.04 -32.17 -4.12
N ILE A 9 -25.05 -31.73 -5.35
CA ILE A 9 -24.61 -30.41 -5.79
C ILE A 9 -25.84 -29.49 -5.80
N GLN A 10 -25.86 -28.48 -4.95
CA GLN A 10 -26.85 -27.39 -5.03
C GLN A 10 -26.25 -26.19 -5.72
N ALA A 11 -26.71 -25.87 -6.92
CA ALA A 11 -26.37 -24.66 -7.63
C ALA A 11 -27.24 -23.49 -7.12
N ARG A 12 -26.64 -22.45 -6.61
CA ARG A 12 -27.30 -21.14 -6.38
C ARG A 12 -26.73 -20.14 -7.39
N SER A 13 -27.61 -19.59 -8.24
CA SER A 13 -27.26 -18.51 -9.15
C SER A 13 -27.23 -17.17 -8.39
N VAL A 14 -26.11 -16.46 -8.45
CA VAL A 14 -25.96 -15.07 -7.98
C VAL A 14 -26.02 -14.17 -9.21
N PRO A 15 -26.85 -13.11 -9.25
CA PRO A 15 -26.91 -12.23 -10.41
C PRO A 15 -25.62 -11.43 -10.57
N ALA A 16 -24.99 -11.54 -11.75
CA ALA A 16 -23.82 -10.77 -12.13
C ALA A 16 -24.25 -9.39 -12.63
N ASN A 17 -24.08 -8.35 -11.85
CA ASN A 17 -24.15 -6.98 -12.32
C ASN A 17 -22.77 -6.51 -12.79
N GLY A 18 -22.63 -6.34 -14.12
CA GLY A 18 -21.57 -5.54 -14.75
C GLY A 18 -20.31 -6.29 -15.22
N LEU A 19 -20.48 -7.24 -16.14
CA LEU A 19 -19.36 -7.78 -16.92
C LEU A 19 -19.70 -7.83 -18.43
N ALA A 20 -18.69 -7.47 -19.23
CA ALA A 20 -18.79 -7.46 -20.69
C ALA A 20 -19.12 -8.83 -21.29
N ALA A 21 -19.87 -8.83 -22.39
CA ALA A 21 -20.37 -10.01 -23.07
C ALA A 21 -19.24 -10.97 -23.49
N GLY A 22 -19.31 -12.23 -23.03
CA GLY A 22 -18.51 -13.32 -23.59
C GLY A 22 -18.07 -14.45 -22.66
N SER A 23 -18.17 -14.32 -21.33
CA SER A 23 -17.80 -15.42 -20.44
C SER A 23 -18.93 -15.75 -19.46
N SER A 24 -19.52 -16.95 -19.58
CA SER A 24 -20.42 -17.47 -18.56
C SER A 24 -19.60 -17.96 -17.36
N ILE A 25 -19.67 -17.22 -16.25
CA ILE A 25 -19.07 -17.63 -14.98
C ILE A 25 -20.10 -18.47 -14.25
N ARG A 26 -19.81 -19.73 -14.00
CA ARG A 26 -20.57 -20.58 -13.08
C ARG A 26 -19.77 -20.73 -11.80
N CYS A 27 -20.31 -20.20 -10.69
CA CYS A 27 -19.76 -20.44 -9.36
C CYS A 27 -20.39 -21.70 -8.78
N PHE A 28 -19.56 -22.66 -8.37
CA PHE A 28 -20.00 -23.85 -7.66
C PHE A 28 -19.37 -23.83 -6.25
N SER A 29 -20.14 -24.16 -5.23
CA SER A 29 -19.59 -24.41 -3.91
C SER A 29 -19.54 -25.93 -3.69
N MET A 30 -18.37 -26.46 -3.38
CA MET A 30 -18.20 -27.85 -2.98
C MET A 30 -17.96 -27.89 -1.46
N ARG A 31 -18.63 -28.81 -0.76
CA ARG A 31 -18.36 -29.07 0.65
C ARG A 31 -17.23 -30.10 0.76
N ARG A 32 -16.13 -29.70 1.40
CA ARG A 32 -15.11 -30.63 1.86
C ARG A 32 -14.91 -30.38 3.35
N GLY A 33 -15.56 -31.18 4.18
CA GLY A 33 -15.64 -30.93 5.62
C GLY A 33 -16.52 -29.72 5.96
N ASP A 34 -16.12 -28.88 6.89
CA ASP A 34 -16.85 -27.70 7.36
C ASP A 34 -16.48 -26.39 6.61
N GLU A 35 -15.67 -26.46 5.55
CA GLU A 35 -15.24 -25.31 4.75
C GLU A 35 -15.87 -25.32 3.35
N TYR A 36 -16.28 -24.11 2.88
CA TYR A 36 -16.76 -23.88 1.52
C TYR A 36 -15.64 -23.35 0.66
N GLU A 37 -15.20 -24.10 -0.37
CA GLU A 37 -14.31 -23.61 -1.40
C GLU A 37 -15.13 -22.99 -2.54
N LEU A 38 -14.84 -21.73 -2.87
CA LEU A 38 -15.35 -21.07 -4.06
C LEU A 38 -14.40 -21.38 -5.23
N THR A 39 -14.90 -22.05 -6.27
CA THR A 39 -14.13 -22.33 -7.47
C THR A 39 -14.81 -21.71 -8.70
N ARG A 40 -14.03 -21.14 -9.60
CA ARG A 40 -14.50 -20.69 -10.93
C ARG A 40 -14.11 -21.71 -11.99
N GLU A 41 -15.05 -22.01 -12.90
CA GLU A 41 -14.75 -22.78 -14.08
C GLU A 41 -14.26 -21.85 -15.20
N ARG A 42 -13.02 -22.04 -15.65
CA ARG A 42 -12.45 -21.36 -16.81
C ARG A 42 -11.83 -22.41 -17.72
N ASN A 43 -12.32 -22.50 -18.95
CA ASN A 43 -11.84 -23.44 -19.96
C ASN A 43 -11.87 -24.95 -19.57
N GLY A 44 -12.80 -25.33 -18.66
CA GLY A 44 -12.93 -26.72 -18.22
C GLY A 44 -12.02 -27.13 -17.06
N GLU A 45 -11.24 -26.19 -16.51
CA GLU A 45 -10.44 -26.38 -15.30
C GLU A 45 -11.04 -25.55 -14.15
N TYR A 46 -11.05 -26.13 -12.95
CA TYR A 46 -11.48 -25.44 -11.74
C TYR A 46 -10.28 -24.69 -11.16
N GLU A 47 -10.23 -23.36 -11.35
CA GLU A 47 -9.30 -22.49 -10.65
C GLU A 47 -9.85 -22.18 -9.24
N ARG A 48 -9.05 -22.35 -8.21
CA ARG A 48 -9.38 -21.80 -6.88
C ARG A 48 -9.41 -20.29 -6.99
N ASP A 49 -10.49 -19.66 -6.57
CA ASP A 49 -10.49 -18.22 -6.37
C ASP A 49 -9.52 -17.89 -5.23
N THR A 50 -8.33 -17.50 -5.59
CA THR A 50 -7.31 -17.02 -4.66
C THR A 50 -7.85 -15.81 -3.89
N MET A 51 -7.92 -15.92 -2.56
CA MET A 51 -8.44 -14.85 -1.73
C MET A 51 -7.30 -14.00 -1.20
N LEU A 52 -7.24 -12.76 -1.65
CA LEU A 52 -6.33 -11.75 -1.14
C LEU A 52 -7.07 -10.83 -0.18
N THR A 53 -6.55 -10.65 1.04
CA THR A 53 -7.06 -9.66 1.99
C THR A 53 -5.95 -8.68 2.34
N LEU A 54 -6.18 -7.39 2.12
CA LEU A 54 -5.22 -6.34 2.45
C LEU A 54 -5.66 -5.61 3.72
N TYR A 55 -4.92 -5.81 4.79
CA TYR A 55 -5.05 -5.05 6.04
C TYR A 55 -4.26 -3.76 5.90
N ASN A 56 -4.95 -2.63 5.81
CA ASN A 56 -4.31 -1.38 5.46
C ASN A 56 -5.02 -0.14 6.02
N TYR A 57 -4.32 0.99 5.99
CA TYR A 57 -4.88 2.28 6.34
C TYR A 57 -4.97 3.17 5.08
N TRP A 58 -6.12 3.83 4.88
CA TRP A 58 -6.45 4.56 3.65
C TRP A 58 -5.37 5.57 3.20
N SER A 59 -4.76 6.34 4.12
CA SER A 59 -3.75 7.35 3.80
C SER A 59 -2.31 6.93 4.07
N SER A 60 -2.04 5.67 4.46
CA SER A 60 -0.68 5.18 4.61
C SER A 60 0.02 5.07 3.26
N VAL A 61 1.17 5.72 3.10
CA VAL A 61 1.98 5.66 1.87
C VAL A 61 2.40 4.21 1.55
N CYS A 62 2.73 3.41 2.56
CA CYS A 62 3.05 1.99 2.39
C CYS A 62 1.84 1.17 1.92
N SER A 63 0.65 1.45 2.45
CA SER A 63 -0.59 0.82 1.99
C SER A 63 -0.96 1.23 0.57
N GLN A 64 -0.72 2.49 0.21
CA GLN A 64 -0.94 3.01 -1.14
C GLN A 64 -0.08 2.28 -2.18
N LYS A 65 1.20 1.98 -1.87
CA LYS A 65 2.06 1.16 -2.75
C LYS A 65 1.39 -0.18 -3.11
N VAL A 66 0.92 -0.91 -2.10
CA VAL A 66 0.32 -2.23 -2.29
C VAL A 66 -0.99 -2.14 -3.08
N ARG A 67 -1.85 -1.14 -2.78
CA ARG A 67 -3.07 -0.92 -3.55
C ARG A 67 -2.80 -0.61 -5.02
N VAL A 68 -1.78 0.19 -5.32
CA VAL A 68 -1.39 0.46 -6.72
C VAL A 68 -0.93 -0.82 -7.40
N CYS A 69 -0.09 -1.63 -6.74
CA CYS A 69 0.38 -2.91 -7.29
C CYS A 69 -0.79 -3.87 -7.59
N LEU A 70 -1.71 -4.04 -6.64
CA LEU A 70 -2.90 -4.87 -6.82
C LEU A 70 -3.76 -4.39 -7.99
N ALA A 71 -3.96 -3.08 -8.12
CA ALA A 71 -4.71 -2.49 -9.21
C ALA A 71 -4.00 -2.63 -10.58
N GLU A 72 -2.67 -2.43 -10.65
CA GLU A 72 -1.88 -2.64 -11.87
C GLU A 72 -1.93 -4.09 -12.36
N LYS A 73 -2.00 -5.03 -11.43
CA LYS A 73 -2.12 -6.46 -11.73
C LYS A 73 -3.57 -6.90 -12.00
N GLY A 74 -4.55 -6.03 -11.81
CA GLY A 74 -5.97 -6.36 -11.92
C GLY A 74 -6.46 -7.37 -10.88
N LEU A 75 -5.80 -7.45 -9.74
CA LEU A 75 -6.13 -8.41 -8.68
C LEU A 75 -7.24 -7.88 -7.78
N ALA A 76 -8.28 -8.68 -7.63
CA ALA A 76 -9.33 -8.44 -6.65
C ALA A 76 -8.82 -8.78 -5.24
N TYR A 77 -9.21 -7.99 -4.25
CA TYR A 77 -8.84 -8.21 -2.86
C TYR A 77 -9.92 -7.70 -1.90
N GLU A 78 -10.00 -8.27 -0.73
CA GLU A 78 -10.78 -7.73 0.36
C GLU A 78 -9.99 -6.59 1.03
N ASN A 79 -10.63 -5.41 1.14
CA ASN A 79 -10.02 -4.25 1.76
C ASN A 79 -10.40 -4.19 3.25
N ARG A 80 -9.49 -4.57 4.14
CA ARG A 80 -9.66 -4.49 5.60
C ARG A 80 -9.00 -3.23 6.14
N HIS A 81 -9.83 -2.29 6.56
CA HIS A 81 -9.36 -1.05 7.17
C HIS A 81 -8.81 -1.29 8.58
N VAL A 82 -7.58 -0.83 8.83
CA VAL A 82 -6.92 -0.84 10.13
C VAL A 82 -6.77 0.60 10.58
N ASN A 83 -7.57 1.05 11.54
CA ASN A 83 -7.56 2.45 11.99
C ASN A 83 -6.32 2.74 12.85
N LEU A 84 -5.35 3.45 12.28
CA LEU A 84 -4.11 3.79 12.98
C LEU A 84 -4.33 4.78 14.14
N PHE A 85 -5.41 5.57 14.10
CA PHE A 85 -5.74 6.54 15.15
C PHE A 85 -6.52 5.94 16.32
N GLU A 86 -7.14 4.77 16.10
CA GLU A 86 -7.72 3.93 17.16
C GLU A 86 -6.76 2.81 17.59
N PHE A 87 -5.53 2.84 17.09
CA PHE A 87 -4.45 1.89 17.39
C PHE A 87 -4.82 0.44 17.13
N ASP A 88 -5.66 0.16 16.11
CA ASP A 88 -6.04 -1.20 15.74
C ASP A 88 -4.83 -2.08 15.42
N HIS A 89 -3.76 -1.47 14.86
CA HIS A 89 -2.49 -2.13 14.55
C HIS A 89 -1.68 -2.54 15.80
N TRP A 90 -2.10 -2.15 17.01
CA TRP A 90 -1.48 -2.56 18.27
C TRP A 90 -2.32 -3.60 19.03
N LYS A 91 -3.51 -3.93 18.51
CA LYS A 91 -4.36 -4.95 19.12
C LYS A 91 -3.74 -6.35 18.95
N PRO A 92 -3.91 -7.26 19.93
CA PRO A 92 -3.31 -8.58 19.88
C PRO A 92 -3.63 -9.39 18.63
N GLU A 93 -4.82 -9.21 18.06
CA GLU A 93 -5.27 -9.90 16.84
C GLU A 93 -4.42 -9.47 15.63
N TYR A 94 -4.16 -8.17 15.51
CA TYR A 94 -3.33 -7.66 14.42
C TYR A 94 -1.84 -8.00 14.62
N LEU A 95 -1.34 -7.94 15.86
CA LEU A 95 0.05 -8.25 16.18
C LEU A 95 0.43 -9.71 15.88
N LYS A 96 -0.53 -10.65 15.90
CA LYS A 96 -0.31 -12.02 15.43
C LYS A 96 0.03 -12.08 13.93
N MET A 97 -0.51 -11.17 13.14
CA MET A 97 -0.22 -11.05 11.70
C MET A 97 1.03 -10.21 11.43
N ASN A 98 1.11 -9.04 12.06
CA ASN A 98 2.24 -8.13 11.89
C ASN A 98 2.82 -7.67 13.23
N PRO A 99 3.85 -8.38 13.75
CA PRO A 99 4.48 -8.05 15.02
C PRO A 99 5.24 -6.70 14.99
N ASN A 100 5.49 -6.13 13.79
CA ASN A 100 6.08 -4.81 13.64
C ASN A 100 5.10 -3.69 14.03
N ALA A 101 3.81 -4.00 14.25
CA ALA A 101 2.78 -3.05 14.63
C ALA A 101 2.62 -1.88 13.63
N VAL A 102 2.66 -2.19 12.34
CA VAL A 102 2.50 -1.25 11.23
C VAL A 102 1.59 -1.83 10.15
N VAL A 103 1.14 -0.99 9.22
CA VAL A 103 0.42 -1.41 8.02
C VAL A 103 1.28 -1.14 6.77
N PRO A 104 1.10 -1.92 5.69
CA PRO A 104 0.10 -2.97 5.46
C PRO A 104 0.55 -4.36 5.92
N ALA A 105 -0.41 -5.29 5.98
CA ALA A 105 -0.19 -6.72 5.93
C ALA A 105 -1.10 -7.31 4.84
N LEU A 106 -0.59 -8.26 4.07
CA LEU A 106 -1.34 -8.99 3.06
C LEU A 106 -1.56 -10.42 3.54
N ASP A 107 -2.80 -10.87 3.51
CA ASP A 107 -3.16 -12.27 3.67
C ASP A 107 -3.48 -12.86 2.30
N HIS A 108 -2.78 -13.91 1.92
CA HIS A 108 -2.99 -14.67 0.70
C HIS A 108 -3.31 -16.12 1.08
N ASP A 109 -4.60 -16.46 1.11
CA ASP A 109 -5.09 -17.80 1.48
C ASP A 109 -4.53 -18.29 2.84
N GLY A 110 -4.47 -17.42 3.85
CA GLY A 110 -3.93 -17.70 5.18
C GLY A 110 -2.41 -17.51 5.31
N HIS A 111 -1.70 -17.18 4.22
CA HIS A 111 -0.28 -16.86 4.24
C HIS A 111 -0.06 -15.34 4.40
N ILE A 112 0.45 -14.94 5.55
CA ILE A 112 0.66 -13.53 5.86
C ILE A 112 2.01 -13.04 5.31
N VAL A 113 1.95 -11.97 4.52
CA VAL A 113 3.14 -11.24 4.00
C VAL A 113 3.11 -9.83 4.56
N ILE A 114 4.22 -9.39 5.13
CA ILE A 114 4.40 -8.05 5.70
C ILE A 114 5.52 -7.30 4.99
N GLU A 115 5.68 -6.01 5.28
CA GLU A 115 6.58 -5.07 4.61
C GLU A 115 6.16 -4.74 3.18
N SER A 116 5.81 -3.47 2.95
CA SER A 116 5.18 -3.06 1.68
C SER A 116 6.00 -3.42 0.44
N ASN A 117 7.32 -3.24 0.47
CA ASN A 117 8.18 -3.58 -0.68
C ASN A 117 8.31 -5.11 -0.89
N VAL A 118 8.29 -5.90 0.20
CA VAL A 118 8.25 -7.37 0.13
C VAL A 118 6.92 -7.82 -0.48
N ILE A 119 5.81 -7.22 -0.05
CA ILE A 119 4.48 -7.51 -0.62
C ILE A 119 4.45 -7.20 -2.13
N LEU A 120 5.08 -6.11 -2.59
CA LEU A 120 5.15 -5.79 -4.02
C LEU A 120 5.86 -6.90 -4.82
N GLU A 121 7.06 -7.34 -4.39
CA GLU A 121 7.80 -8.41 -5.06
C GLU A 121 7.05 -9.74 -4.98
N TYR A 122 6.47 -10.07 -3.81
CA TYR A 122 5.64 -11.27 -3.63
C TYR A 122 4.47 -11.32 -4.60
N LEU A 123 3.72 -10.23 -4.74
CA LEU A 123 2.61 -10.16 -5.70
C LEU A 123 3.09 -10.29 -7.15
N ASP A 124 4.27 -9.75 -7.46
CA ASP A 124 4.83 -9.86 -8.81
C ASP A 124 5.26 -11.28 -9.14
N ASP A 125 5.81 -12.01 -8.18
CA ASP A 125 6.21 -13.41 -8.33
C ASP A 125 5.00 -14.35 -8.39
N CYS A 126 4.00 -14.16 -7.52
CA CYS A 126 2.80 -15.02 -7.46
C CYS A 126 1.86 -14.82 -8.67
N PHE A 127 1.82 -13.62 -9.24
CA PHE A 127 0.91 -13.27 -10.34
C PHE A 127 1.68 -12.72 -11.55
N PRO A 128 2.43 -13.57 -12.27
CA PRO A 128 3.36 -13.13 -13.32
C PRO A 128 2.68 -12.70 -14.65
N GLN A 129 1.34 -12.78 -14.76
CA GLN A 129 0.57 -12.43 -15.97
C GLN A 129 0.74 -10.94 -16.34
N VAL A 130 0.81 -10.06 -15.34
CA VAL A 130 1.15 -8.65 -15.48
C VAL A 130 2.46 -8.43 -14.71
N ARG A 131 3.60 -8.55 -15.39
CA ARG A 131 4.91 -8.41 -14.77
C ARG A 131 5.25 -6.93 -14.57
N LEU A 132 5.65 -6.59 -13.34
CA LEU A 132 6.06 -5.24 -12.94
C LEU A 132 7.56 -5.17 -12.58
N SER A 133 8.23 -6.32 -12.53
CA SER A 133 9.69 -6.41 -12.39
C SER A 133 10.35 -6.61 -13.75
N PRO A 134 11.33 -5.79 -14.14
CA PRO A 134 12.07 -5.95 -15.40
C PRO A 134 12.74 -7.33 -15.51
N GLN A 135 12.76 -7.91 -16.72
CA GLN A 135 13.49 -9.16 -16.97
C GLN A 135 15.02 -8.95 -17.00
N ASP A 136 15.47 -7.81 -17.49
CA ASP A 136 16.88 -7.45 -17.49
C ASP A 136 17.39 -7.25 -16.05
N ALA A 137 18.51 -7.88 -15.73
CA ALA A 137 19.07 -7.87 -14.38
C ALA A 137 19.51 -6.47 -13.92
N ASN A 138 20.03 -5.63 -14.83
CA ASN A 138 20.43 -4.26 -14.50
C ASN A 138 19.23 -3.36 -14.25
N ALA A 139 18.18 -3.48 -15.07
CA ALA A 139 16.93 -2.76 -14.85
C ALA A 139 16.27 -3.20 -13.54
N ARG A 140 16.27 -4.50 -13.23
CA ARG A 140 15.74 -5.02 -11.96
C ARG A 140 16.56 -4.54 -10.75
N ALA A 141 17.88 -4.43 -10.88
CA ALA A 141 18.70 -3.83 -9.83
C ALA A 141 18.37 -2.36 -9.59
N ARG A 142 18.14 -1.57 -10.68
CA ARG A 142 17.67 -0.17 -10.56
C ARG A 142 16.29 -0.10 -9.91
N MET A 143 15.35 -0.96 -10.28
CA MET A 143 14.03 -1.05 -9.64
C MET A 143 14.17 -1.23 -8.12
N ARG A 144 14.96 -2.22 -7.68
CA ARG A 144 15.21 -2.49 -6.25
C ARG A 144 15.91 -1.34 -5.55
N LEU A 145 16.81 -0.63 -6.23
CA LEU A 145 17.43 0.58 -5.69
C LEU A 145 16.37 1.66 -5.35
N TRP A 146 15.38 1.87 -6.22
CA TRP A 146 14.29 2.80 -5.95
C TRP A 146 13.36 2.31 -4.85
N MET A 147 13.09 1.03 -4.77
CA MET A 147 12.38 0.42 -3.64
C MET A 147 13.16 0.63 -2.33
N PHE A 148 14.48 0.50 -2.34
CA PHE A 148 15.34 0.80 -1.19
C PHE A 148 15.26 2.29 -0.79
N TYR A 149 15.36 3.22 -1.76
CA TYR A 149 15.20 4.65 -1.46
C TYR A 149 13.82 4.98 -0.90
N SER A 150 12.78 4.30 -1.36
CA SER A 150 11.42 4.51 -0.87
C SER A 150 11.28 4.19 0.62
N GLU A 151 11.97 3.16 1.12
CA GLU A 151 11.90 2.73 2.52
C GLU A 151 12.96 3.41 3.38
N GLY A 152 14.22 3.37 2.92
CA GLY A 152 15.37 3.80 3.73
C GLY A 152 15.53 5.33 3.83
N VAL A 153 14.99 6.09 2.86
CA VAL A 153 15.11 7.55 2.87
C VAL A 153 13.74 8.23 2.82
N ALA A 154 12.92 7.94 1.81
CA ALA A 154 11.69 8.70 1.62
C ALA A 154 10.68 8.47 2.76
N HIS A 155 10.55 7.25 3.27
CA HIS A 155 9.56 6.91 4.30
C HIS A 155 9.78 7.68 5.60
N GLU A 156 10.99 7.62 6.15
CA GLU A 156 11.30 8.26 7.45
C GLU A 156 11.15 9.80 7.36
N ASN A 157 11.65 10.38 6.26
CA ASN A 157 11.59 11.84 6.08
C ASN A 157 10.17 12.32 5.80
N ILE A 158 9.37 11.61 5.02
CA ILE A 158 7.94 11.91 4.84
C ILE A 158 7.17 11.74 6.16
N ALA A 159 7.50 10.74 6.98
CA ALA A 159 6.88 10.57 8.29
C ALA A 159 7.22 11.73 9.23
N THR A 160 8.45 12.26 9.16
CA THR A 160 8.89 13.45 9.91
C THR A 160 8.12 14.69 9.46
N CYS A 161 8.13 15.02 8.16
CA CYS A 161 7.39 16.17 7.60
C CYS A 161 5.87 16.07 7.80
N SER A 162 5.32 14.86 7.91
CA SER A 162 3.89 14.64 8.12
C SER A 162 3.47 14.75 9.58
N TYR A 163 4.40 14.71 10.53
CA TYR A 163 4.04 14.59 11.95
C TYR A 163 3.26 15.80 12.46
N ASN A 164 3.83 16.99 12.40
CA ASN A 164 3.19 18.21 12.94
C ASN A 164 1.88 18.55 12.20
N PRO A 165 1.85 18.67 10.84
CA PRO A 165 0.66 19.12 10.15
C PRO A 165 -0.47 18.07 10.07
N ARG A 166 -0.17 16.79 10.31
CA ARG A 166 -1.15 15.71 10.17
C ARG A 166 -1.37 14.92 11.44
N HIS A 167 -0.33 14.34 12.03
CA HIS A 167 -0.48 13.47 13.19
C HIS A 167 -0.74 14.25 14.47
N ALA A 168 0.13 15.21 14.81
CA ALA A 168 -0.05 16.04 15.99
C ALA A 168 -1.32 16.89 15.91
N ALA A 169 -1.59 17.51 14.76
CA ALA A 169 -2.80 18.29 14.53
C ALA A 169 -4.08 17.48 14.74
N ARG A 170 -4.09 16.21 14.29
CA ARG A 170 -5.24 15.31 14.45
C ARG A 170 -5.48 14.94 15.92
N HIS A 171 -4.42 14.59 16.65
CA HIS A 171 -4.53 14.32 18.07
C HIS A 171 -5.00 15.56 18.86
N LYS A 172 -4.47 16.73 18.52
CA LYS A 172 -4.92 18.00 19.09
C LYS A 172 -6.40 18.27 18.81
N ALA A 173 -6.86 18.00 17.60
CA ALA A 173 -8.28 18.14 17.24
C ALA A 173 -9.20 17.20 18.05
N LYS A 174 -8.69 16.04 18.49
CA LYS A 174 -9.37 15.12 19.42
C LYS A 174 -9.23 15.53 20.91
N GLY A 175 -8.57 16.65 21.20
CA GLY A 175 -8.37 17.15 22.56
C GLY A 175 -7.25 16.46 23.35
N HIS A 176 -6.39 15.68 22.69
CA HIS A 176 -5.27 15.03 23.37
C HIS A 176 -4.20 16.05 23.78
N THR A 177 -3.75 15.94 25.01
CA THR A 177 -2.58 16.67 25.55
C THR A 177 -1.27 15.95 25.22
N ASN A 178 -0.13 16.60 25.46
CA ASN A 178 1.18 15.95 25.31
C ASN A 178 1.33 14.74 26.24
N GLU A 179 0.76 14.81 27.46
CA GLU A 179 0.78 13.68 28.40
C GLU A 179 -0.08 12.51 27.89
N ASP A 180 -1.20 12.78 27.22
CA ASP A 180 -1.97 11.75 26.55
C ASP A 180 -1.16 11.10 25.42
N LEU A 181 -0.45 11.89 24.61
CA LEU A 181 0.41 11.38 23.55
C LEU A 181 1.56 10.53 24.07
N LYS A 182 2.19 10.93 25.20
CA LYS A 182 3.23 10.12 25.85
C LYS A 182 2.67 8.78 26.34
N ARG A 183 1.50 8.79 26.98
CA ARG A 183 0.84 7.58 27.45
C ARG A 183 0.49 6.64 26.30
N ILE A 184 -0.06 7.19 25.22
CA ILE A 184 -0.34 6.45 23.99
C ILE A 184 0.96 5.86 23.42
N ALA A 185 1.99 6.68 23.26
CA ALA A 185 3.28 6.25 22.72
C ALA A 185 3.93 5.13 23.57
N ALA A 186 3.81 5.20 24.89
CA ALA A 186 4.31 4.16 25.81
C ALA A 186 3.64 2.80 25.59
N GLY A 187 2.39 2.79 25.12
CA GLY A 187 1.65 1.57 24.77
C GLY A 187 2.07 0.91 23.43
N CYS A 188 2.93 1.56 22.64
CA CYS A 188 3.38 1.00 21.38
C CYS A 188 4.22 -0.26 21.59
N PRO A 189 3.85 -1.42 21.01
CA PRO A 189 4.55 -2.69 21.21
C PRO A 189 5.94 -2.71 20.55
N ASN A 190 6.12 -1.99 19.42
CA ASN A 190 7.39 -1.90 18.73
C ASN A 190 8.33 -0.89 19.41
N PRO A 191 9.49 -1.31 19.98
CA PRO A 191 10.36 -0.41 20.76
C PRO A 191 10.98 0.71 19.92
N ILE A 192 11.25 0.48 18.64
CA ILE A 192 11.84 1.50 17.74
C ILE A 192 10.80 2.60 17.49
N ILE A 193 9.58 2.21 17.15
CA ILE A 193 8.48 3.15 16.94
C ILE A 193 8.11 3.85 18.24
N ARG A 194 8.04 3.13 19.35
CA ARG A 194 7.74 3.68 20.68
C ARG A 194 8.69 4.81 21.06
N ASN A 195 10.00 4.59 20.94
CA ASN A 195 11.01 5.60 21.31
C ASN A 195 10.88 6.86 20.44
N ARG A 196 10.61 6.68 19.14
CA ARG A 196 10.34 7.80 18.22
C ARG A 196 9.06 8.56 18.60
N LEU A 197 7.98 7.85 18.91
CA LEU A 197 6.71 8.46 19.30
C LEU A 197 6.82 9.20 20.64
N LEU A 198 7.52 8.64 21.63
CA LEU A 198 7.76 9.31 22.92
C LEU A 198 8.50 10.63 22.73
N ARG A 199 9.59 10.64 21.95
CA ARG A 199 10.33 11.86 21.64
C ARG A 199 9.44 12.91 20.95
N ARG A 200 8.65 12.49 19.96
CA ARG A 200 7.73 13.36 19.23
C ARG A 200 6.56 13.85 20.09
N ALA A 201 6.07 13.05 21.02
CA ALA A 201 5.03 13.46 21.97
C ALA A 201 5.54 14.53 22.93
N GLU A 202 6.83 14.52 23.25
CA GLU A 202 7.45 15.50 24.17
C GLU A 202 7.79 16.82 23.47
N HIS A 203 8.42 16.77 22.31
CA HIS A 203 9.02 17.94 21.66
C HIS A 203 8.38 18.28 20.30
N GLY A 204 7.51 17.41 19.75
CA GLY A 204 7.06 17.51 18.36
C GLY A 204 8.16 17.13 17.38
N VAL A 205 8.12 17.73 16.19
CA VAL A 205 9.20 17.80 15.22
C VAL A 205 9.61 19.25 15.11
N SER A 206 10.87 19.54 15.38
CA SER A 206 11.43 20.90 15.32
C SER A 206 11.59 21.37 13.86
N ASP A 207 11.69 22.69 13.67
CA ASP A 207 11.94 23.28 12.34
C ASP A 207 13.25 22.77 11.72
N ALA A 208 14.27 22.50 12.56
CA ALA A 208 15.55 21.94 12.12
C ALA A 208 15.38 20.52 11.59
N GLU A 209 14.70 19.64 12.34
CA GLU A 209 14.41 18.26 11.92
C GLU A 209 13.53 18.24 10.64
N GLU A 210 12.55 19.13 10.55
CA GLU A 210 11.71 19.24 9.37
C GLU A 210 12.51 19.68 8.15
N LYS A 211 13.40 20.68 8.32
CA LYS A 211 14.30 21.15 7.25
C LYS A 211 15.23 20.04 6.77
N GLU A 212 15.91 19.33 7.68
CA GLU A 212 16.77 18.19 7.35
C GLU A 212 15.99 17.09 6.59
N ALA A 213 14.76 16.82 7.00
CA ALA A 213 13.92 15.85 6.33
C ALA A 213 13.56 16.27 4.90
N TYR A 214 13.25 17.55 4.67
CA TYR A 214 13.03 18.07 3.33
C TYR A 214 14.30 18.08 2.47
N GLU A 215 15.47 18.37 3.03
CA GLU A 215 16.76 18.28 2.32
C GLU A 215 17.06 16.83 1.89
N ALA A 216 16.77 15.85 2.75
CA ALA A 216 16.91 14.43 2.40
C ALA A 216 15.92 14.00 1.30
N LEU A 217 14.69 14.53 1.32
CA LEU A 217 13.72 14.30 0.23
C LEU A 217 14.20 14.97 -1.07
N ASP A 218 14.69 16.20 -1.02
CA ASP A 218 15.25 16.91 -2.17
C ASP A 218 16.38 16.11 -2.83
N PHE A 219 17.28 15.52 -2.03
CA PHE A 219 18.34 14.64 -2.54
C PHE A 219 17.78 13.46 -3.36
N VAL A 220 16.71 12.80 -2.86
CA VAL A 220 16.08 11.70 -3.60
C VAL A 220 15.39 12.18 -4.86
N LEU A 221 14.69 13.33 -4.80
CA LEU A 221 14.01 13.91 -5.96
C LEU A 221 14.99 14.35 -7.06
N ASP A 222 16.16 14.89 -6.70
CA ASP A 222 17.22 15.25 -7.66
C ASP A 222 17.79 13.99 -8.34
N ARG A 223 17.93 12.88 -7.61
CA ARG A 223 18.30 11.59 -8.20
C ARG A 223 17.23 11.03 -9.13
N MET A 224 15.95 11.22 -8.79
CA MET A 224 14.85 10.85 -9.69
C MET A 224 14.91 11.68 -10.98
N GLU A 225 15.08 13.00 -10.87
CA GLU A 225 15.22 13.90 -12.03
C GLU A 225 16.36 13.46 -12.95
N ASP A 226 17.54 13.20 -12.38
CA ASP A 226 18.72 12.71 -13.12
C ASP A 226 18.45 11.34 -13.77
N CYS A 227 17.83 10.40 -13.06
CA CYS A 227 17.46 9.10 -13.61
C CYS A 227 16.48 9.24 -14.79
N LEU A 228 15.45 10.05 -14.62
CA LEU A 228 14.40 10.29 -15.61
C LEU A 228 14.86 11.12 -16.82
N SER A 229 16.04 11.74 -16.76
CA SER A 229 16.68 12.35 -17.93
C SER A 229 17.16 11.31 -18.95
N ARG A 230 17.38 10.07 -18.54
CA ARG A 230 17.95 8.98 -19.34
C ARG A 230 16.94 7.91 -19.74
N ALA A 231 15.78 7.84 -19.05
CA ALA A 231 14.76 6.84 -19.32
C ALA A 231 13.38 7.35 -18.87
N PRO A 232 12.28 6.85 -19.47
CA PRO A 232 10.94 7.30 -19.11
C PRO A 232 10.49 6.87 -17.71
N TRP A 233 11.04 5.79 -17.15
CA TRP A 233 10.68 5.24 -15.86
C TRP A 233 11.91 4.98 -14.99
N LEU A 234 11.73 4.85 -13.70
CA LEU A 234 12.83 4.76 -12.73
C LEU A 234 13.75 3.55 -12.92
N ALA A 235 13.21 2.43 -13.40
CA ALA A 235 14.03 1.26 -13.72
C ALA A 235 14.57 1.24 -15.16
N GLY A 236 14.02 2.07 -16.06
CA GLY A 236 14.42 2.08 -17.46
C GLY A 236 13.26 2.37 -18.42
N ALA A 237 13.09 1.51 -19.43
CA ALA A 237 12.09 1.71 -20.49
C ALA A 237 10.64 1.44 -20.05
N GLU A 238 10.46 0.60 -19.01
CA GLU A 238 9.15 0.12 -18.59
C GLU A 238 8.81 0.56 -17.16
N TYR A 239 7.52 0.82 -16.93
CA TYR A 239 6.96 1.06 -15.60
C TYR A 239 7.17 -0.17 -14.70
N SER A 240 7.55 0.05 -13.45
CA SER A 240 7.99 -1.02 -12.57
C SER A 240 7.58 -0.82 -11.12
N LEU A 241 7.86 -1.83 -10.28
CA LEU A 241 7.69 -1.73 -8.82
C LEU A 241 8.49 -0.55 -8.21
N GLY A 242 9.58 -0.10 -8.86
CA GLY A 242 10.32 1.08 -8.43
C GLY A 242 9.50 2.36 -8.54
N ASP A 243 8.75 2.52 -9.61
CA ASP A 243 7.83 3.64 -9.82
C ASP A 243 6.66 3.58 -8.83
N ILE A 244 6.08 2.39 -8.63
CA ILE A 244 5.01 2.14 -7.65
C ILE A 244 5.49 2.48 -6.24
N ALA A 245 6.70 2.09 -5.88
CA ALA A 245 7.26 2.34 -4.56
C ALA A 245 7.45 3.83 -4.26
N MET A 246 7.82 4.63 -5.26
CA MET A 246 8.08 6.06 -5.09
C MET A 246 6.84 6.95 -5.19
N ALA A 247 5.85 6.58 -6.00
CA ALA A 247 4.69 7.42 -6.30
C ALA A 247 3.91 7.94 -5.07
N PRO A 248 3.63 7.15 -4.02
CA PRO A 248 2.92 7.63 -2.84
C PRO A 248 3.67 8.71 -2.04
N TYR A 249 5.00 8.74 -2.13
CA TYR A 249 5.80 9.78 -1.47
C TYR A 249 5.72 11.10 -2.22
N ILE A 250 5.72 11.07 -3.55
CA ILE A 250 5.53 12.26 -4.38
C ILE A 250 4.13 12.85 -4.12
N ASN A 251 3.10 12.01 -4.12
CA ASN A 251 1.76 12.43 -3.74
C ASN A 251 1.72 13.06 -2.33
N ARG A 252 2.46 12.50 -1.37
CA ARG A 252 2.48 13.03 -0.01
C ARG A 252 3.15 14.39 0.07
N ILE A 253 4.18 14.67 -0.73
CA ILE A 253 4.82 16.00 -0.83
C ILE A 253 3.81 17.04 -1.30
N GLU A 254 2.98 16.73 -2.30
CA GLU A 254 1.90 17.63 -2.74
C GLU A 254 0.85 17.84 -1.64
N VAL A 255 0.43 16.77 -0.95
CA VAL A 255 -0.51 16.85 0.20
C VAL A 255 0.06 17.71 1.33
N LEU A 256 1.37 17.74 1.53
CA LEU A 256 2.07 18.60 2.48
C LEU A 256 2.24 20.04 1.95
N LYS A 257 1.65 20.35 0.79
CA LYS A 257 1.67 21.67 0.15
C LYS A 257 3.07 22.17 -0.19
N ARG A 258 3.90 21.27 -0.71
CA ARG A 258 5.26 21.53 -1.22
C ARG A 258 5.34 21.22 -2.73
N PRO A 259 4.40 21.76 -3.57
CA PRO A 259 4.39 21.46 -5.00
C PRO A 259 5.65 21.93 -5.73
N GLU A 260 6.35 22.94 -5.19
CA GLU A 260 7.62 23.45 -5.74
C GLU A 260 8.73 22.38 -5.75
N MET A 261 8.68 21.41 -4.85
CA MET A 261 9.66 20.32 -4.80
C MET A 261 9.55 19.36 -5.98
N VAL A 262 8.36 19.19 -6.53
CA VAL A 262 8.05 18.22 -7.59
C VAL A 262 7.66 18.90 -8.91
N GLY A 263 7.59 20.23 -8.92
CA GLY A 263 7.13 21.01 -10.05
C GLY A 263 8.14 21.14 -11.18
N ALA A 264 7.64 21.36 -12.41
CA ALA A 264 8.42 21.42 -13.64
C ALA A 264 9.46 22.54 -13.67
N ALA A 265 9.26 23.62 -12.91
CA ALA A 265 10.23 24.72 -12.82
C ALA A 265 11.59 24.26 -12.25
N ARG A 266 11.58 23.29 -11.35
CA ARG A 266 12.79 22.74 -10.73
C ARG A 266 13.17 21.38 -11.31
N ARG A 267 12.16 20.51 -11.56
CA ARG A 267 12.35 19.10 -11.94
C ARG A 267 11.40 18.71 -13.08
N PRO A 268 11.69 19.15 -14.32
CA PRO A 268 10.77 18.94 -15.44
C PRO A 268 10.56 17.47 -15.81
N ARG A 269 11.58 16.62 -15.64
CA ARG A 269 11.47 15.18 -15.92
C ARG A 269 10.66 14.46 -14.87
N LEU A 270 10.89 14.77 -13.59
CA LEU A 270 10.09 14.27 -12.48
C LEU A 270 8.62 14.70 -12.62
N ALA A 271 8.36 15.96 -12.94
CA ALA A 271 7.00 16.47 -13.15
C ALA A 271 6.29 15.73 -14.29
N SER A 272 6.98 15.49 -15.40
CA SER A 272 6.44 14.71 -16.52
C SER A 272 6.20 13.24 -16.14
N TRP A 273 7.11 12.63 -15.39
CA TRP A 273 6.91 11.27 -14.84
C TRP A 273 5.72 11.23 -13.90
N TRP A 274 5.61 12.21 -13.01
CA TRP A 274 4.52 12.30 -12.05
C TRP A 274 3.15 12.41 -12.73
N GLN A 275 3.06 13.24 -13.77
CA GLN A 275 1.85 13.33 -14.58
C GLN A 275 1.46 11.97 -15.17
N ARG A 276 2.41 11.25 -15.80
CA ARG A 276 2.13 9.92 -16.36
C ARG A 276 1.69 8.90 -15.31
N VAL A 277 2.24 8.97 -14.09
CA VAL A 277 1.82 8.12 -12.98
C VAL A 277 0.37 8.43 -12.57
N GLN A 278 0.02 9.72 -12.44
CA GLN A 278 -1.34 10.15 -12.07
C GLN A 278 -2.39 9.77 -13.14
N GLU A 279 -2.01 9.71 -14.40
CA GLU A 279 -2.88 9.32 -15.51
C GLU A 279 -3.16 7.80 -15.55
N ARG A 280 -2.42 6.99 -14.81
CA ARG A 280 -2.64 5.53 -14.79
C ARG A 280 -3.95 5.19 -14.07
N PRO A 281 -4.85 4.39 -14.70
CA PRO A 281 -6.11 3.99 -14.06
C PRO A 281 -5.91 3.29 -12.70
N ALA A 282 -4.87 2.46 -12.59
CA ALA A 282 -4.54 1.75 -11.36
C ALA A 282 -4.15 2.72 -10.21
N PHE A 283 -3.40 3.77 -10.52
CA PHE A 283 -3.07 4.80 -9.56
C PHE A 283 -4.34 5.53 -9.08
N GLN A 284 -5.19 5.95 -10.01
CA GLN A 284 -6.45 6.64 -9.69
C GLN A 284 -7.36 5.75 -8.83
N GLN A 285 -7.52 4.48 -9.18
CA GLN A 285 -8.30 3.50 -8.40
C GLN A 285 -7.75 3.34 -6.97
N ALA A 286 -6.43 3.16 -6.82
CA ALA A 286 -5.79 2.95 -5.53
C ALA A 286 -5.90 4.16 -4.61
N PHE A 287 -5.90 5.38 -5.17
CA PHE A 287 -6.00 6.65 -4.44
C PHE A 287 -7.45 7.14 -4.25
N ALA A 288 -8.42 6.53 -4.94
CA ALA A 288 -9.85 6.78 -4.71
C ALA A 288 -10.37 6.21 -3.39
N VAL A 289 -9.62 5.34 -2.72
CA VAL A 289 -9.96 4.77 -1.40
C VAL A 289 -10.03 5.89 -0.37
N LYS A 290 -11.23 6.10 0.17
CA LYS A 290 -11.51 7.15 1.16
C LYS A 290 -11.38 6.62 2.57
N ASN A 291 -11.24 7.58 3.52
CA ASN A 291 -11.36 7.24 4.93
C ASN A 291 -12.78 6.74 5.22
N PRO A 292 -12.95 5.53 5.75
CA PRO A 292 -14.26 5.03 6.16
C PRO A 292 -14.78 5.71 7.43
N ASP A 293 -13.90 6.35 8.21
CA ASP A 293 -14.26 7.11 9.40
C ASP A 293 -14.63 8.54 9.02
N ALA A 294 -15.94 8.81 8.89
CA ALA A 294 -16.45 10.13 8.55
C ALA A 294 -16.21 11.20 9.64
N SER A 295 -15.93 10.77 10.89
CA SER A 295 -15.64 11.66 12.01
C SER A 295 -14.20 12.16 12.07
N ASP A 296 -13.32 11.58 11.23
CA ASP A 296 -11.93 11.96 11.18
C ASP A 296 -11.76 13.39 10.61
N PRO A 297 -11.15 14.32 11.36
CA PRO A 297 -10.97 15.70 10.92
C PRO A 297 -10.04 15.83 9.71
N VAL A 298 -9.25 14.80 9.40
CA VAL A 298 -8.34 14.79 8.24
C VAL A 298 -8.91 13.83 7.17
N GLN A 299 -9.73 14.39 6.28
CA GLN A 299 -10.38 13.64 5.19
C GLN A 299 -9.54 13.56 3.90
N ARG A 300 -8.34 14.21 3.85
CA ARG A 300 -7.47 14.28 2.66
C ARG A 300 -6.00 14.01 3.00
#